data_fd0256cae46dcdf90093a303b23808d9
#
_entry.id   fd0256cae46dcdf90093a303b23808d9
#
_cell.length_a   1.000
_cell.length_b   1.000
_cell.length_c   1.000
_cell.angle_alpha   90.00
_cell.angle_beta   90.00
_cell.angle_gamma   90.00
#
_symmetry.space_group_name_H-M   'P 1'
#
loop_
_entity.id
_entity.type
_entity.pdbx_description
1 polymer ?
#
loop_
_entity_poly.entity_id
_entity_poly.type
_entity_poly.pdbx_seq_one_letter_code
_entity_poly.pdbx_strand_id
1 'polypeptide(L)'
;MNVLALKVDPSSDDIAQYNSASAAPLGRVAPSETGAERAVREISDRFSKLSAEITDVSGRIGDVTQQFGDQTDGLHRVVGVVEQVSRANHAIRQAAEGAQEAASVVRNGLERVTGSVKLGLSAAQTDIETLSEEAQSMSRALAQAVSDAHKARASSDAIQSITREIQLLSINAGVEAARSGEAGKGFAVIAAAVKALAEQTREATAASAAQLDQLVKAVDGLSRRSQQNAQTAQRAREGSQTISQQVDEFDSFGRSVVDLIGEIEAVSLPTRENAEACAKAGQDLAGLVAGVDASTDTLEQAVRRTQNLVSISEGVLGSIAASGVRTAQSDLIAAAMETAAQIGGLFEAALERREITPEELFDESYRPLPGSDPQQHMTRFVALTDRLLPPLQEKLLESNARIVFCAAVDRNGFLPTHNRKYSQPQGSDPVWNNANCRNRRIFDDRTGLAGARNRKPFLLQSYRRDMGGGEFLVMEDLSAPILVRGRHWGGFRIGLKV
;
A
#
# COMPACT_ATOMS: atom_id res chain seq x y z
N MET A 1 -41.19 6.03 -30.62
CA MET A 1 -42.41 6.14 -31.47
C MET A 1 -43.41 5.16 -30.95
N ASN A 2 -44.41 5.64 -30.23
CA ASN A 2 -45.78 5.16 -30.21
C ASN A 2 -46.58 6.13 -29.32
N VAL A 3 -47.36 6.94 -29.98
CA VAL A 3 -48.30 7.91 -29.40
C VAL A 3 -49.56 7.14 -29.07
N LEU A 4 -49.90 7.04 -27.78
CA LEU A 4 -51.24 6.58 -27.35
C LEU A 4 -52.19 7.77 -27.33
N ALA A 5 -53.03 7.84 -28.33
CA ALA A 5 -54.16 8.77 -28.38
C ALA A 5 -55.27 8.24 -27.46
N LEU A 6 -55.65 9.02 -26.44
CA LEU A 6 -56.86 8.83 -25.65
C LEU A 6 -58.06 9.38 -26.47
N LYS A 7 -58.92 8.50 -26.92
CA LYS A 7 -60.24 8.83 -27.42
C LYS A 7 -61.14 9.26 -26.26
N VAL A 8 -61.72 10.45 -26.35
CA VAL A 8 -62.84 10.92 -25.53
C VAL A 8 -64.12 10.62 -26.33
N ASP A 9 -64.97 9.88 -25.71
CA ASP A 9 -66.35 9.60 -26.26
C ASP A 9 -67.32 10.63 -25.69
N PRO A 10 -68.14 11.34 -26.52
CA PRO A 10 -69.17 12.24 -26.06
C PRO A 10 -70.53 11.62 -26.28
N SER A 11 -71.13 11.07 -25.24
CA SER A 11 -72.59 10.88 -25.26
C SER A 11 -73.16 10.68 -23.85
N SER A 12 -73.92 11.59 -23.36
CA SER A 12 -75.36 11.39 -23.16
C SER A 12 -76.02 12.53 -22.39
N ASP A 13 -77.05 12.99 -23.02
CA ASP A 13 -78.06 13.85 -22.46
C ASP A 13 -78.57 13.42 -21.09
N ASP A 14 -78.82 14.41 -20.25
CA ASP A 14 -79.95 14.48 -19.35
C ASP A 14 -80.20 15.94 -18.92
N ILE A 15 -81.03 16.61 -19.71
CA ILE A 15 -81.70 17.86 -19.37
C ILE A 15 -83.21 17.50 -19.26
N ALA A 16 -83.77 17.61 -18.09
CA ALA A 16 -85.06 18.13 -17.72
C ALA A 16 -85.67 17.48 -16.49
N GLN A 17 -85.92 18.30 -15.61
CA GLN A 17 -87.03 18.33 -14.60
C GLN A 17 -86.48 18.73 -13.19
N TYR A 18 -86.79 19.94 -12.85
CA TYR A 18 -87.66 20.28 -11.72
C TYR A 18 -87.77 21.79 -11.56
N ASN A 19 -88.84 22.35 -12.00
CA ASN A 19 -89.35 23.62 -11.56
C ASN A 19 -90.50 23.32 -10.54
N SER A 20 -90.34 23.82 -9.34
CA SER A 20 -91.37 24.50 -8.56
C SER A 20 -91.15 24.35 -7.05
N ALA A 21 -91.35 25.48 -6.48
CA ALA A 21 -91.89 25.77 -5.14
C ALA A 21 -90.91 26.07 -3.98
N SER A 22 -91.22 27.27 -3.50
CA SER A 22 -91.17 27.74 -2.12
C SER A 22 -89.98 28.54 -1.64
N ALA A 23 -90.26 29.85 -1.52
CA ALA A 23 -89.40 30.87 -0.90
C ALA A 23 -89.30 30.63 0.62
N ALA A 24 -88.11 30.47 1.10
CA ALA A 24 -87.74 30.64 2.51
C ALA A 24 -86.42 31.48 2.60
N PRO A 25 -86.11 32.18 3.68
CA PRO A 25 -85.28 33.38 3.66
C PRO A 25 -83.79 33.09 3.35
N LEU A 26 -83.23 33.99 2.56
CA LEU A 26 -81.84 34.02 2.13
C LEU A 26 -80.86 33.91 3.29
N GLY A 27 -80.45 32.68 3.64
CA GLY A 27 -79.15 32.44 4.23
C GLY A 27 -78.07 32.80 3.17
N ARG A 28 -77.03 33.53 3.55
CA ARG A 28 -75.87 33.76 2.69
C ARG A 28 -75.34 32.42 2.17
N VAL A 29 -75.75 32.04 0.97
CA VAL A 29 -75.15 30.94 0.23
C VAL A 29 -73.72 31.40 -0.11
N ALA A 30 -72.73 30.73 0.46
CA ALA A 30 -71.37 30.88 0.00
C ALA A 30 -71.35 30.70 -1.53
N PRO A 31 -70.68 31.56 -2.31
CA PRO A 31 -70.66 31.44 -3.74
C PRO A 31 -70.23 30.03 -4.11
N SER A 32 -71.02 29.32 -4.90
CA SER A 32 -70.69 28.01 -5.37
C SER A 32 -69.43 28.10 -6.23
N GLU A 33 -68.42 27.36 -5.82
CA GLU A 33 -67.13 27.27 -6.54
C GLU A 33 -67.41 26.98 -8.02
N THR A 34 -66.86 27.79 -8.90
CA THR A 34 -67.02 27.57 -10.35
C THR A 34 -66.20 26.34 -10.77
N GLY A 35 -66.63 25.66 -11.85
CA GLY A 35 -65.84 24.51 -12.37
C GLY A 35 -64.40 24.87 -12.71
N ALA A 36 -64.17 26.11 -13.13
CA ALA A 36 -62.82 26.64 -13.39
C ALA A 36 -61.95 26.78 -12.12
N GLU A 37 -62.52 27.27 -11.00
CA GLU A 37 -61.82 27.38 -9.72
C GLU A 37 -61.43 26.00 -9.15
N ARG A 38 -62.34 25.01 -9.30
CA ARG A 38 -62.06 23.62 -8.93
C ARG A 38 -60.92 23.02 -9.75
N ALA A 39 -60.93 23.23 -11.07
CA ALA A 39 -59.86 22.76 -11.99
C ALA A 39 -58.50 23.42 -11.62
N VAL A 40 -58.48 24.73 -11.35
CA VAL A 40 -57.28 25.45 -10.96
C VAL A 40 -56.72 24.93 -9.63
N ARG A 41 -57.60 24.63 -8.67
CA ARG A 41 -57.19 24.03 -7.39
C ARG A 41 -56.58 22.65 -7.58
N GLU A 42 -57.19 21.79 -8.37
CA GLU A 42 -56.66 20.46 -8.69
C GLU A 42 -55.33 20.54 -9.42
N ILE A 43 -55.17 21.47 -10.34
CA ILE A 43 -53.90 21.75 -11.01
C ILE A 43 -52.87 22.19 -10.00
N SER A 44 -53.17 23.10 -9.07
CA SER A 44 -52.28 23.55 -8.01
C SER A 44 -51.76 22.38 -7.15
N ASP A 45 -52.67 21.51 -6.70
CA ASP A 45 -52.31 20.33 -5.89
C ASP A 45 -51.43 19.36 -6.65
N ARG A 46 -51.67 19.14 -7.94
CA ARG A 46 -50.82 18.29 -8.79
C ARG A 46 -49.45 18.89 -9.01
N PHE A 47 -49.36 20.22 -9.25
CA PHE A 47 -48.04 20.91 -9.38
C PHE A 47 -47.27 20.93 -8.09
N SER A 48 -47.91 21.07 -6.93
CA SER A 48 -47.25 20.96 -5.62
C SER A 48 -46.60 19.58 -5.44
N LYS A 49 -47.36 18.50 -5.69
CA LYS A 49 -46.83 17.14 -5.66
C LYS A 49 -45.72 16.92 -6.67
N LEU A 50 -45.87 17.42 -7.90
CA LEU A 50 -44.86 17.30 -8.95
C LEU A 50 -43.59 18.03 -8.56
N SER A 51 -43.68 19.23 -7.99
CA SER A 51 -42.53 20.00 -7.50
C SER A 51 -41.78 19.26 -6.42
N ALA A 52 -42.52 18.62 -5.49
CA ALA A 52 -41.91 17.80 -4.42
C ALA A 52 -41.17 16.59 -4.98
N GLU A 53 -41.82 15.83 -5.90
CA GLU A 53 -41.21 14.66 -6.55
C GLU A 53 -39.92 15.03 -7.33
N ILE A 54 -39.98 16.10 -8.15
CA ILE A 54 -38.81 16.56 -8.91
C ILE A 54 -37.68 17.00 -7.94
N THR A 55 -38.04 17.63 -6.82
CA THR A 55 -37.08 18.06 -5.81
C THR A 55 -36.38 16.85 -5.16
N ASP A 56 -37.13 15.79 -4.84
CA ASP A 56 -36.56 14.55 -4.30
C ASP A 56 -35.64 13.86 -5.31
N VAL A 57 -36.10 13.74 -6.56
CA VAL A 57 -35.30 13.17 -7.66
C VAL A 57 -34.02 13.97 -7.87
N SER A 58 -34.11 15.31 -7.88
CA SER A 58 -32.93 16.18 -8.02
C SER A 58 -31.92 15.96 -6.88
N GLY A 59 -32.42 15.82 -5.65
CA GLY A 59 -31.58 15.53 -4.50
C GLY A 59 -30.88 14.16 -4.61
N ARG A 60 -31.63 13.11 -4.97
CA ARG A 60 -31.07 11.76 -5.16
C ARG A 60 -30.03 11.71 -6.27
N ILE A 61 -30.25 12.43 -7.38
CA ILE A 61 -29.23 12.54 -8.44
C ILE A 61 -27.97 13.22 -7.90
N GLY A 62 -28.11 14.26 -7.07
CA GLY A 62 -26.98 14.91 -6.41
C GLY A 62 -26.18 13.96 -5.49
N ASP A 63 -26.90 13.13 -4.70
CA ASP A 63 -26.27 12.11 -3.85
C ASP A 63 -25.47 11.09 -4.67
N VAL A 64 -26.04 10.62 -5.80
CA VAL A 64 -25.38 9.70 -6.74
C VAL A 64 -24.16 10.37 -7.39
N THR A 65 -24.26 11.65 -7.78
CA THR A 65 -23.13 12.40 -8.35
C THR A 65 -21.94 12.44 -7.36
N GLN A 66 -22.22 12.66 -6.08
CA GLN A 66 -21.18 12.64 -5.05
C GLN A 66 -20.54 11.25 -4.91
N GLN A 67 -21.35 10.18 -4.92
CA GLN A 67 -20.81 8.81 -4.89
C GLN A 67 -19.89 8.50 -6.07
N PHE A 68 -20.22 9.01 -7.27
CA PHE A 68 -19.34 8.86 -8.44
C PHE A 68 -18.02 9.61 -8.27
N GLY A 69 -18.03 10.81 -7.64
CA GLY A 69 -16.80 11.52 -7.27
C GLY A 69 -15.90 10.71 -6.35
N ASP A 70 -16.47 10.15 -5.27
CA ASP A 70 -15.73 9.30 -4.33
C ASP A 70 -15.19 8.03 -5.01
N GLN A 71 -15.95 7.48 -5.98
CA GLN A 71 -15.55 6.32 -6.76
C GLN A 71 -14.38 6.64 -7.71
N THR A 72 -14.38 7.81 -8.36
CA THR A 72 -13.26 8.30 -9.20
C THR A 72 -11.98 8.39 -8.39
N ASP A 73 -12.03 8.98 -7.19
CA ASP A 73 -10.87 9.04 -6.28
C ASP A 73 -10.39 7.63 -5.88
N GLY A 74 -11.32 6.71 -5.66
CA GLY A 74 -11.02 5.29 -5.42
C GLY A 74 -10.26 4.66 -6.58
N LEU A 75 -10.75 4.83 -7.79
CA LEU A 75 -10.14 4.30 -9.02
C LEU A 75 -8.73 4.87 -9.25
N HIS A 76 -8.51 6.17 -9.03
CA HIS A 76 -7.17 6.77 -9.13
C HIS A 76 -6.17 6.16 -8.16
N ARG A 77 -6.59 5.83 -6.92
CA ARG A 77 -5.73 5.10 -5.99
C ARG A 77 -5.38 3.70 -6.50
N VAL A 78 -6.34 2.98 -7.08
CA VAL A 78 -6.10 1.64 -7.66
C VAL A 78 -5.14 1.73 -8.85
N VAL A 79 -5.28 2.72 -9.74
CA VAL A 79 -4.32 2.98 -10.84
C VAL A 79 -2.91 3.14 -10.29
N GLY A 80 -2.73 3.96 -9.25
CA GLY A 80 -1.43 4.14 -8.60
C GLY A 80 -0.83 2.85 -8.05
N VAL A 81 -1.65 1.96 -7.48
CA VAL A 81 -1.21 0.64 -7.01
C VAL A 81 -0.78 -0.25 -8.17
N VAL A 82 -1.55 -0.30 -9.27
CA VAL A 82 -1.20 -1.09 -10.47
C VAL A 82 0.12 -0.63 -11.07
N GLU A 83 0.36 0.67 -11.16
CA GLU A 83 1.66 1.22 -11.62
C GLU A 83 2.81 0.84 -10.68
N GLN A 84 2.58 0.85 -9.37
CA GLN A 84 3.60 0.44 -8.39
C GLN A 84 3.93 -1.04 -8.55
N VAL A 85 2.93 -1.92 -8.71
CA VAL A 85 3.13 -3.36 -8.95
C VAL A 85 3.86 -3.58 -10.27
N SER A 86 3.53 -2.84 -11.33
CA SER A 86 4.22 -2.90 -12.63
C SER A 86 5.71 -2.55 -12.50
N ARG A 87 6.05 -1.48 -11.78
CA ARG A 87 7.45 -1.11 -11.47
C ARG A 87 8.17 -2.19 -10.67
N ALA A 88 7.51 -2.77 -9.66
CA ALA A 88 8.08 -3.86 -8.87
C ALA A 88 8.37 -5.10 -9.72
N ASN A 89 7.44 -5.51 -10.58
CA ASN A 89 7.63 -6.62 -11.51
C ASN A 89 8.81 -6.37 -12.48
N HIS A 90 8.97 -5.14 -12.96
CA HIS A 90 10.12 -4.79 -13.80
C HIS A 90 11.45 -4.92 -13.04
N ALA A 91 11.52 -4.46 -11.80
CA ALA A 91 12.69 -4.57 -10.94
C ALA A 91 13.03 -6.04 -10.61
N ILE A 92 12.01 -6.87 -10.32
CA ILE A 92 12.18 -8.31 -10.08
C ILE A 92 12.74 -8.99 -11.32
N ARG A 93 12.25 -8.69 -12.52
CA ARG A 93 12.74 -9.23 -13.77
C ARG A 93 14.21 -8.88 -13.99
N GLN A 94 14.60 -7.62 -13.82
CA GLN A 94 16.00 -7.19 -13.94
C GLN A 94 16.91 -7.90 -12.92
N ALA A 95 16.44 -8.05 -11.67
CA ALA A 95 17.19 -8.77 -10.65
C ALA A 95 17.32 -10.26 -10.97
N ALA A 96 16.30 -10.90 -11.53
CA ALA A 96 16.31 -12.28 -11.95
C ALA A 96 17.28 -12.49 -13.13
N GLU A 97 17.24 -11.63 -14.15
CA GLU A 97 18.19 -11.65 -15.28
C GLU A 97 19.65 -11.53 -14.79
N GLY A 98 19.92 -10.57 -13.92
CA GLY A 98 21.26 -10.38 -13.32
C GLY A 98 21.70 -11.56 -12.46
N ALA A 99 20.81 -12.16 -11.69
CA ALA A 99 21.09 -13.34 -10.87
C ALA A 99 21.38 -14.57 -11.73
N GLN A 100 20.64 -14.77 -12.82
CA GLN A 100 20.85 -15.86 -13.79
C GLN A 100 22.21 -15.74 -14.47
N GLU A 101 22.60 -14.54 -14.89
CA GLU A 101 23.92 -14.28 -15.47
C GLU A 101 25.03 -14.58 -14.45
N ALA A 102 24.92 -14.08 -13.24
CA ALA A 102 25.89 -14.32 -12.16
C ALA A 102 26.01 -15.82 -11.84
N ALA A 103 24.90 -16.54 -11.72
CA ALA A 103 24.87 -17.99 -11.47
C ALA A 103 25.54 -18.77 -12.62
N SER A 104 25.32 -18.37 -13.87
CA SER A 104 25.97 -18.96 -15.03
C SER A 104 27.48 -18.77 -15.03
N VAL A 105 27.95 -17.58 -14.67
CA VAL A 105 29.41 -17.27 -14.53
C VAL A 105 30.01 -18.13 -13.41
N VAL A 106 29.34 -18.25 -12.25
CA VAL A 106 29.81 -19.09 -11.15
C VAL A 106 29.87 -20.55 -11.57
N ARG A 107 28.84 -21.10 -12.22
CA ARG A 107 28.81 -22.46 -12.69
C ARG A 107 30.01 -22.76 -13.64
N ASN A 108 30.18 -21.92 -14.67
CA ASN A 108 31.26 -22.08 -15.63
C ASN A 108 32.66 -21.96 -14.97
N GLY A 109 32.77 -21.09 -13.97
CA GLY A 109 33.97 -20.93 -13.15
C GLY A 109 34.28 -22.19 -12.34
N LEU A 110 33.28 -22.76 -11.70
CA LEU A 110 33.38 -23.98 -10.90
C LEU A 110 33.79 -25.18 -11.79
N GLU A 111 33.12 -25.40 -12.91
CA GLU A 111 33.43 -26.49 -13.84
C GLU A 111 34.91 -26.45 -14.30
N ARG A 112 35.40 -25.25 -14.63
CA ARG A 112 36.80 -25.06 -15.06
C ARG A 112 37.77 -25.29 -13.92
N VAL A 113 37.51 -24.76 -12.72
CA VAL A 113 38.39 -24.94 -11.56
C VAL A 113 38.40 -26.38 -11.10
N THR A 114 37.24 -27.02 -10.95
CA THR A 114 37.11 -28.40 -10.55
C THR A 114 37.82 -29.33 -11.53
N GLY A 115 37.64 -29.12 -12.84
CA GLY A 115 38.33 -29.88 -13.88
C GLY A 115 39.85 -29.73 -13.82
N SER A 116 40.38 -28.51 -13.63
CA SER A 116 41.81 -28.26 -13.51
C SER A 116 42.38 -28.89 -12.23
N VAL A 117 41.69 -28.78 -11.09
CA VAL A 117 42.13 -29.39 -9.83
C VAL A 117 42.10 -30.90 -9.89
N LYS A 118 41.09 -31.55 -10.51
CA LYS A 118 41.04 -33.00 -10.73
C LYS A 118 42.22 -33.52 -11.55
N LEU A 119 42.59 -32.81 -12.64
CA LEU A 119 43.75 -33.16 -13.46
C LEU A 119 45.05 -33.03 -12.66
N GLY A 120 45.25 -31.94 -11.94
CA GLY A 120 46.43 -31.72 -11.10
C GLY A 120 46.53 -32.73 -9.97
N LEU A 121 45.40 -33.08 -9.35
CA LEU A 121 45.33 -34.08 -8.29
C LEU A 121 45.71 -35.49 -8.77
N SER A 122 45.22 -35.88 -9.96
CA SER A 122 45.55 -37.16 -10.57
C SER A 122 47.07 -37.26 -10.86
N ALA A 123 47.68 -36.21 -11.42
CA ALA A 123 49.12 -36.15 -11.64
C ALA A 123 49.89 -36.24 -10.30
N ALA A 124 49.51 -35.45 -9.29
CA ALA A 124 50.13 -35.46 -7.96
C ALA A 124 50.01 -36.86 -7.30
N GLN A 125 48.91 -37.56 -7.45
CA GLN A 125 48.74 -38.93 -6.91
C GLN A 125 49.70 -39.90 -7.56
N THR A 126 49.87 -39.85 -8.89
CA THR A 126 50.85 -40.67 -9.62
C THR A 126 52.28 -40.39 -9.16
N ASP A 127 52.66 -39.10 -8.98
CA ASP A 127 53.98 -38.73 -8.50
C ASP A 127 54.23 -39.20 -7.07
N ILE A 128 53.24 -39.11 -6.18
CA ILE A 128 53.29 -39.58 -4.78
C ILE A 128 53.45 -41.12 -4.75
N GLU A 129 52.73 -41.87 -5.58
CA GLU A 129 52.88 -43.32 -5.68
C GLU A 129 54.29 -43.71 -6.14
N THR A 130 54.78 -43.07 -7.20
CA THR A 130 56.13 -43.28 -7.71
C THR A 130 57.18 -42.98 -6.62
N LEU A 131 57.07 -41.84 -5.96
CA LEU A 131 57.98 -41.47 -4.88
C LEU A 131 57.98 -42.46 -3.70
N SER A 132 56.79 -42.99 -3.39
CA SER A 132 56.64 -44.03 -2.32
C SER A 132 57.31 -45.36 -2.71
N GLU A 133 57.14 -45.80 -3.99
CA GLU A 133 57.79 -47.02 -4.51
C GLU A 133 59.30 -46.87 -4.57
N GLU A 134 59.78 -45.68 -5.04
CA GLU A 134 61.22 -45.41 -5.08
C GLU A 134 61.84 -45.36 -3.70
N ALA A 135 61.18 -44.73 -2.71
CA ALA A 135 61.65 -44.71 -1.32
C ALA A 135 61.74 -46.12 -0.70
N GLN A 136 60.73 -46.96 -0.99
CA GLN A 136 60.76 -48.40 -0.53
C GLN A 136 61.87 -49.18 -1.23
N SER A 137 62.06 -49.00 -2.53
CA SER A 137 63.14 -49.67 -3.27
C SER A 137 64.52 -49.23 -2.78
N MET A 138 64.69 -47.92 -2.55
CA MET A 138 65.91 -47.35 -2.00
C MET A 138 66.17 -47.92 -0.58
N SER A 139 65.17 -48.04 0.27
CA SER A 139 65.33 -48.59 1.62
C SER A 139 65.84 -50.04 1.58
N ARG A 140 65.29 -50.85 0.65
CA ARG A 140 65.76 -52.25 0.44
C ARG A 140 67.19 -52.33 -0.07
N ALA A 141 67.54 -51.48 -1.05
CA ALA A 141 68.89 -51.42 -1.59
C ALA A 141 69.94 -51.00 -0.52
N LEU A 142 69.59 -49.99 0.29
CA LEU A 142 70.44 -49.54 1.38
C LEU A 142 70.64 -50.61 2.48
N ALA A 143 69.57 -51.34 2.84
CA ALA A 143 69.68 -52.44 3.77
C ALA A 143 70.59 -53.54 3.27
N GLN A 144 70.55 -53.85 1.96
CA GLN A 144 71.47 -54.81 1.33
C GLN A 144 72.90 -54.31 1.36
N ALA A 145 73.11 -52.99 1.04
CA ALA A 145 74.45 -52.38 1.09
C ALA A 145 75.08 -52.43 2.49
N VAL A 146 74.30 -52.20 3.55
CA VAL A 146 74.75 -52.34 4.95
C VAL A 146 75.17 -53.78 5.21
N SER A 147 74.33 -54.75 4.81
CA SER A 147 74.66 -56.18 4.97
C SER A 147 75.98 -56.56 4.28
N ASP A 148 76.15 -56.07 3.06
CA ASP A 148 77.38 -56.40 2.32
C ASP A 148 78.62 -55.67 2.87
N ALA A 149 78.44 -54.45 3.37
CA ALA A 149 79.51 -53.73 4.08
C ALA A 149 79.96 -54.48 5.37
N HIS A 150 78.99 -55.03 6.15
CA HIS A 150 79.29 -55.85 7.31
C HIS A 150 80.00 -57.15 6.92
N LYS A 151 79.67 -57.82 5.86
CA LYS A 151 80.41 -59.02 5.38
C LYS A 151 81.85 -58.65 4.97
N ALA A 152 81.99 -57.55 4.22
CA ALA A 152 83.28 -57.09 3.81
C ALA A 152 84.20 -56.72 5.06
N ARG A 153 83.56 -56.11 6.08
CA ARG A 153 84.20 -55.81 7.34
C ARG A 153 84.69 -57.12 8.03
N ALA A 154 83.85 -58.09 8.17
CA ALA A 154 84.23 -59.36 8.76
C ALA A 154 85.35 -60.05 7.95
N SER A 155 85.33 -59.94 6.62
CA SER A 155 86.48 -60.40 5.80
C SER A 155 87.78 -59.65 6.08
N SER A 156 87.71 -58.33 6.20
CA SER A 156 88.89 -57.50 6.57
C SER A 156 89.42 -57.83 7.95
N ASP A 157 88.58 -58.07 8.94
CA ASP A 157 89.00 -58.47 10.28
C ASP A 157 89.66 -59.88 10.28
N ALA A 158 89.17 -60.83 9.48
CA ALA A 158 89.76 -62.11 9.30
C ALA A 158 91.16 -62.00 8.65
N ILE A 159 91.30 -61.20 7.61
CA ILE A 159 92.62 -60.93 6.93
C ILE A 159 93.59 -60.30 7.99
N GLN A 160 93.16 -59.34 8.80
CA GLN A 160 93.94 -58.77 9.84
C GLN A 160 94.44 -59.85 10.84
N SER A 161 93.61 -60.79 11.21
CA SER A 161 93.97 -61.90 12.08
C SER A 161 95.04 -62.80 11.41
N ILE A 162 94.83 -63.22 10.18
CA ILE A 162 95.81 -63.99 9.40
C ILE A 162 97.12 -63.23 9.24
N THR A 163 97.04 -61.91 8.98
CA THR A 163 98.21 -61.06 8.81
C THR A 163 99.02 -60.98 10.10
N ARG A 164 98.38 -60.89 11.28
CA ARG A 164 99.11 -60.92 12.61
C ARG A 164 99.80 -62.28 12.79
N GLU A 165 99.16 -63.38 12.44
CA GLU A 165 99.78 -64.72 12.51
C GLU A 165 100.98 -64.77 11.60
N ILE A 166 100.85 -64.29 10.35
CA ILE A 166 101.97 -64.22 9.42
C ILE A 166 103.12 -63.34 9.95
N GLN A 167 102.77 -62.22 10.54
CA GLN A 167 103.77 -61.28 11.19
C GLN A 167 104.52 -61.98 12.29
N LEU A 168 103.82 -62.76 13.17
CA LEU A 168 104.40 -63.54 14.21
C LEU A 168 105.28 -64.67 13.69
N LEU A 169 104.82 -65.39 12.64
CA LEU A 169 105.58 -66.41 11.93
C LEU A 169 106.81 -65.83 11.30
N SER A 170 106.73 -64.63 10.69
CA SER A 170 107.89 -63.98 10.06
C SER A 170 108.94 -63.53 11.04
N ILE A 171 108.49 -63.04 12.27
CA ILE A 171 109.36 -62.66 13.34
C ILE A 171 110.07 -63.92 13.88
N ASN A 172 109.39 -65.01 14.14
CA ASN A 172 109.93 -66.26 14.58
C ASN A 172 110.95 -66.89 13.52
N ALA A 173 110.61 -66.83 12.27
CA ALA A 173 111.48 -67.24 11.17
C ALA A 173 112.74 -66.39 11.07
N GLY A 174 112.62 -65.02 11.29
CA GLY A 174 113.74 -64.13 11.33
C GLY A 174 114.73 -64.37 12.50
N VAL A 175 114.16 -64.74 13.68
CA VAL A 175 114.95 -65.10 14.87
C VAL A 175 115.73 -66.38 14.61
N GLU A 176 115.08 -67.43 14.00
CA GLU A 176 115.71 -68.71 13.72
C GLU A 176 116.71 -68.60 12.62
N ALA A 177 116.48 -67.72 11.60
CA ALA A 177 117.38 -67.41 10.59
C ALA A 177 118.69 -66.72 11.13
N ALA A 178 118.54 -65.81 12.10
CA ALA A 178 119.61 -65.12 12.83
C ALA A 178 120.44 -66.12 13.72
N ARG A 179 119.72 -67.12 14.30
CA ARG A 179 120.34 -68.18 15.10
C ARG A 179 121.16 -69.18 14.25
N SER A 180 120.78 -69.32 12.99
CA SER A 180 121.51 -70.22 12.03
C SER A 180 122.80 -69.59 11.41
N GLY A 181 123.14 -68.33 11.75
CA GLY A 181 124.36 -67.65 11.38
C GLY A 181 124.43 -67.44 9.83
N GLU A 182 125.61 -67.72 9.18
CA GLU A 182 125.85 -67.51 7.73
C GLU A 182 124.86 -68.29 6.87
N ALA A 183 124.42 -69.53 7.25
CA ALA A 183 123.55 -70.38 6.49
C ALA A 183 122.08 -69.83 6.53
N GLY A 184 121.72 -68.98 7.49
CA GLY A 184 120.41 -68.40 7.61
C GLY A 184 120.14 -67.06 6.89
N LYS A 185 121.21 -66.43 6.30
CA LYS A 185 121.05 -65.12 5.66
C LYS A 185 120.03 -65.01 4.60
N GLY A 186 119.87 -66.02 3.72
CA GLY A 186 118.78 -66.05 2.68
C GLY A 186 117.39 -66.11 3.28
N PHE A 187 117.25 -66.90 4.36
CA PHE A 187 115.93 -66.98 5.10
C PHE A 187 115.61 -65.70 5.86
N ALA A 188 116.58 -65.03 6.38
CA ALA A 188 116.43 -63.73 7.10
C ALA A 188 115.87 -62.66 6.18
N VAL A 189 116.35 -62.61 4.86
CA VAL A 189 115.79 -61.70 3.87
C VAL A 189 114.32 -62.02 3.52
N ILE A 190 114.02 -63.30 3.38
CA ILE A 190 112.60 -63.76 3.13
C ILE A 190 111.70 -63.39 4.30
N ALA A 191 112.12 -63.70 5.49
CA ALA A 191 111.42 -63.36 6.72
C ALA A 191 111.16 -61.82 6.87
N ALA A 192 112.19 -61.03 6.56
CA ALA A 192 112.03 -59.55 6.57
C ALA A 192 111.04 -59.08 5.43
N ALA A 193 111.12 -59.70 4.27
CA ALA A 193 110.16 -59.42 3.17
C ALA A 193 108.74 -59.83 3.52
N VAL A 194 108.55 -60.99 4.11
CA VAL A 194 107.24 -61.49 4.58
C VAL A 194 106.65 -60.60 5.69
N LYS A 195 107.52 -60.15 6.63
CA LYS A 195 107.15 -59.19 7.69
C LYS A 195 106.74 -57.81 7.10
N ALA A 196 107.46 -57.30 6.13
CA ALA A 196 107.12 -56.07 5.43
C ALA A 196 105.77 -56.21 4.67
N LEU A 197 105.60 -57.34 3.99
CA LEU A 197 104.31 -57.63 3.27
C LEU A 197 103.10 -57.76 4.24
N ALA A 198 103.31 -58.40 5.39
CA ALA A 198 102.32 -58.48 6.48
C ALA A 198 101.95 -57.08 7.00
N GLU A 199 102.98 -56.23 7.23
CA GLU A 199 102.73 -54.85 7.69
C GLU A 199 101.96 -54.01 6.60
N GLN A 200 102.33 -54.09 5.37
CA GLN A 200 101.53 -53.45 4.27
C GLN A 200 100.17 -53.98 4.16
N THR A 201 99.94 -55.29 4.32
CA THR A 201 98.62 -55.91 4.29
C THR A 201 97.79 -55.45 5.46
N ARG A 202 98.39 -55.31 6.70
CA ARG A 202 97.76 -54.79 7.89
C ARG A 202 97.27 -53.34 7.69
N GLU A 203 98.14 -52.48 7.12
CA GLU A 203 97.78 -51.08 6.83
C GLU A 203 96.67 -50.98 5.80
N ALA A 204 96.73 -51.79 4.72
CA ALA A 204 95.72 -51.79 3.66
C ALA A 204 94.37 -52.26 4.21
N THR A 205 94.31 -53.34 5.03
CA THR A 205 93.13 -53.84 5.66
C THR A 205 92.57 -52.87 6.72
N ALA A 206 93.41 -52.20 7.45
CA ALA A 206 92.96 -51.15 8.39
C ALA A 206 92.32 -49.95 7.63
N ALA A 207 92.97 -49.53 6.53
CA ALA A 207 92.39 -48.49 5.69
C ALA A 207 91.01 -48.92 5.05
N SER A 208 90.96 -50.17 4.59
CA SER A 208 89.68 -50.72 4.07
C SER A 208 88.61 -50.76 5.17
N ALA A 209 88.91 -51.19 6.35
CA ALA A 209 88.02 -51.16 7.48
C ALA A 209 87.46 -49.75 7.83
N ALA A 210 88.37 -48.76 7.82
CA ALA A 210 87.96 -47.37 8.04
C ALA A 210 87.04 -46.85 6.92
N GLN A 211 87.27 -47.23 5.66
CA GLN A 211 86.45 -46.86 4.55
C GLN A 211 85.01 -47.53 4.62
N LEU A 212 84.99 -48.80 5.05
CA LEU A 212 83.70 -49.51 5.28
C LEU A 212 82.92 -48.86 6.42
N ASP A 213 83.56 -48.41 7.50
CA ASP A 213 82.88 -47.67 8.56
C ASP A 213 82.28 -46.34 8.08
N GLN A 214 83.04 -45.63 7.22
CA GLN A 214 82.48 -44.42 6.55
C GLN A 214 81.32 -44.74 5.61
N LEU A 215 81.40 -45.83 4.84
CA LEU A 215 80.37 -46.27 3.97
C LEU A 215 79.07 -46.60 4.76
N VAL A 216 79.18 -47.37 5.86
CA VAL A 216 78.00 -47.70 6.71
C VAL A 216 77.36 -46.44 7.27
N LYS A 217 78.15 -45.43 7.75
CA LYS A 217 77.63 -44.14 8.21
C LYS A 217 76.94 -43.38 7.12
N ALA A 218 77.44 -43.36 5.88
CA ALA A 218 76.87 -42.71 4.76
C ALA A 218 75.52 -43.39 4.34
N VAL A 219 75.50 -44.72 4.31
CA VAL A 219 74.28 -45.51 4.03
C VAL A 219 73.21 -45.32 5.10
N ASP A 220 73.60 -45.28 6.38
CA ASP A 220 72.68 -44.98 7.49
C ASP A 220 72.07 -43.58 7.33
N GLY A 221 72.85 -42.58 6.90
CA GLY A 221 72.38 -41.23 6.57
C GLY A 221 71.36 -41.22 5.40
N LEU A 222 71.63 -42.03 4.38
CA LEU A 222 70.70 -42.18 3.22
C LEU A 222 69.48 -42.96 3.62
N SER A 223 69.56 -43.95 4.49
CA SER A 223 68.40 -44.71 5.01
C SER A 223 67.45 -43.82 5.74
N ARG A 224 67.98 -42.96 6.64
CA ARG A 224 67.13 -41.94 7.31
C ARG A 224 66.44 -41.00 6.37
N ARG A 225 67.14 -40.54 5.33
CA ARG A 225 66.55 -39.69 4.29
C ARG A 225 65.45 -40.44 3.50
N SER A 226 65.65 -41.69 3.15
CA SER A 226 64.68 -42.53 2.47
C SER A 226 63.41 -42.69 3.31
N GLN A 227 63.54 -42.93 4.62
CA GLN A 227 62.41 -42.99 5.57
C GLN A 227 61.69 -41.65 5.64
N GLN A 228 62.41 -40.52 5.67
CA GLN A 228 61.78 -39.20 5.66
C GLN A 228 61.03 -38.93 4.36
N ASN A 229 61.55 -39.34 3.22
CA ASN A 229 60.87 -39.24 1.93
C ASN A 229 59.57 -40.07 1.93
N ALA A 230 59.59 -41.34 2.42
CA ALA A 230 58.40 -42.15 2.55
C ALA A 230 57.33 -41.50 3.44
N GLN A 231 57.72 -40.90 4.58
CA GLN A 231 56.82 -40.19 5.46
C GLN A 231 56.23 -38.90 4.78
N THR A 232 57.04 -38.21 3.97
CA THR A 232 56.61 -37.05 3.21
C THR A 232 55.61 -37.46 2.12
N ALA A 233 55.88 -38.56 1.42
CA ALA A 233 54.96 -39.13 0.43
C ALA A 233 53.60 -39.51 1.08
N GLN A 234 53.65 -40.13 2.26
CA GLN A 234 52.43 -40.49 2.98
C GLN A 234 51.63 -39.24 3.38
N ARG A 235 52.25 -38.17 3.91
CA ARG A 235 51.56 -36.91 4.20
C ARG A 235 51.00 -36.24 2.98
N ALA A 236 51.72 -36.25 1.88
CA ALA A 236 51.24 -35.73 0.59
C ALA A 236 50.03 -36.50 0.10
N ARG A 237 50.00 -37.85 0.28
CA ARG A 237 48.86 -38.70 -0.06
C ARG A 237 47.61 -38.33 0.78
N GLU A 238 47.77 -38.12 2.09
CA GLU A 238 46.67 -37.70 2.96
C GLU A 238 46.14 -36.30 2.58
N GLY A 239 47.04 -35.35 2.27
CA GLY A 239 46.67 -34.04 1.75
C GLY A 239 45.92 -34.11 0.42
N SER A 240 46.38 -34.98 -0.50
CA SER A 240 45.71 -35.25 -1.77
C SER A 240 44.30 -35.79 -1.58
N GLN A 241 44.09 -36.73 -0.63
CA GLN A 241 42.75 -37.25 -0.30
C GLN A 241 41.82 -36.14 0.23
N THR A 242 42.32 -35.25 1.10
CA THR A 242 41.58 -34.12 1.61
C THR A 242 41.15 -33.15 0.51
N ILE A 243 42.05 -32.87 -0.45
CA ILE A 243 41.72 -32.05 -1.63
C ILE A 243 40.65 -32.73 -2.48
N SER A 244 40.75 -34.08 -2.69
CA SER A 244 39.74 -34.81 -3.42
C SER A 244 38.33 -34.67 -2.81
N GLN A 245 38.20 -34.75 -1.48
CA GLN A 245 36.93 -34.52 -0.78
C GLN A 245 36.39 -33.11 -0.97
N GLN A 246 37.27 -32.10 -0.92
CA GLN A 246 36.88 -30.72 -1.17
C GLN A 246 36.40 -30.52 -2.63
N VAL A 247 36.98 -31.18 -3.58
CA VAL A 247 36.53 -31.14 -4.97
C VAL A 247 35.13 -31.75 -5.14
N ASP A 248 34.84 -32.83 -4.42
CA ASP A 248 33.48 -33.41 -4.42
C ASP A 248 32.45 -32.46 -3.80
N GLU A 249 32.83 -31.64 -2.80
CA GLU A 249 32.00 -30.59 -2.25
C GLU A 249 31.71 -29.49 -3.26
N PHE A 250 32.71 -29.11 -4.08
CA PHE A 250 32.51 -28.16 -5.18
C PHE A 250 31.56 -28.68 -6.26
N ASP A 251 31.60 -29.97 -6.57
CA ASP A 251 30.62 -30.59 -7.47
C ASP A 251 29.22 -30.55 -6.93
N SER A 252 29.05 -30.69 -5.60
CA SER A 252 27.76 -30.53 -4.93
C SER A 252 27.28 -29.08 -4.96
N PHE A 253 28.17 -28.11 -4.73
CA PHE A 253 27.86 -26.69 -4.82
C PHE A 253 27.48 -26.32 -6.26
N GLY A 254 28.16 -26.86 -7.27
CA GLY A 254 27.80 -26.68 -8.67
C GLY A 254 26.36 -27.12 -8.99
N ARG A 255 25.91 -28.23 -8.40
CA ARG A 255 24.51 -28.68 -8.53
C ARG A 255 23.53 -27.70 -7.88
N SER A 256 23.84 -27.19 -6.70
CA SER A 256 23.02 -26.16 -6.04
C SER A 256 22.90 -24.86 -6.86
N VAL A 257 23.95 -24.50 -7.62
CA VAL A 257 23.89 -23.35 -8.55
C VAL A 257 22.93 -23.64 -9.72
N VAL A 258 22.91 -24.86 -10.22
CA VAL A 258 21.95 -25.27 -11.29
C VAL A 258 20.52 -25.22 -10.76
N ASP A 259 20.28 -25.71 -9.56
CA ASP A 259 18.94 -25.66 -8.91
C ASP A 259 18.49 -24.20 -8.72
N LEU A 260 19.40 -23.31 -8.27
CA LEU A 260 19.13 -21.88 -8.15
C LEU A 260 18.75 -21.23 -9.49
N ILE A 261 19.42 -21.59 -10.58
CA ILE A 261 19.04 -21.11 -11.93
C ILE A 261 17.60 -21.54 -12.26
N GLY A 262 17.23 -22.77 -11.95
CA GLY A 262 15.86 -23.26 -12.14
C GLY A 262 14.82 -22.49 -11.30
N GLU A 263 15.16 -22.16 -10.05
CA GLU A 263 14.28 -21.33 -9.19
C GLU A 263 14.13 -19.91 -9.74
N ILE A 264 15.19 -19.30 -10.25
CA ILE A 264 15.15 -17.98 -10.89
C ILE A 264 14.26 -18.02 -12.14
N GLU A 265 14.34 -19.04 -12.96
CA GLU A 265 13.47 -19.23 -14.13
C GLU A 265 12.00 -19.40 -13.72
N ALA A 266 11.75 -20.15 -12.67
CA ALA A 266 10.40 -20.36 -12.13
C ALA A 266 9.75 -19.06 -11.61
N VAL A 267 10.54 -18.08 -11.13
CA VAL A 267 10.06 -16.74 -10.74
C VAL A 267 9.91 -15.80 -11.95
N SER A 268 10.77 -15.92 -12.94
CA SER A 268 10.81 -15.02 -14.11
C SER A 268 9.56 -15.11 -14.97
N LEU A 269 9.02 -16.31 -15.22
CA LEU A 269 7.84 -16.51 -16.05
C LEU A 269 6.57 -15.89 -15.42
N PRO A 270 6.19 -16.19 -14.16
CA PRO A 270 5.04 -15.55 -13.51
C PRO A 270 5.20 -14.03 -13.40
N THR A 271 6.41 -13.53 -13.20
CA THR A 271 6.68 -12.08 -13.12
C THR A 271 6.36 -11.39 -14.45
N ARG A 272 6.67 -12.01 -15.58
CA ARG A 272 6.32 -11.50 -16.90
C ARG A 272 4.81 -11.53 -17.14
N GLU A 273 4.15 -12.62 -16.80
CA GLU A 273 2.68 -12.74 -16.89
C GLU A 273 1.98 -11.70 -16.03
N ASN A 274 2.46 -11.48 -14.81
CA ASN A 274 1.95 -10.42 -13.91
C ASN A 274 2.16 -9.02 -14.50
N ALA A 275 3.29 -8.74 -15.14
CA ALA A 275 3.54 -7.46 -15.79
C ALA A 275 2.56 -7.20 -16.94
N GLU A 276 2.26 -8.22 -17.76
CA GLU A 276 1.27 -8.15 -18.84
C GLU A 276 -0.15 -7.94 -18.27
N ALA A 277 -0.49 -8.68 -17.22
CA ALA A 277 -1.77 -8.52 -16.53
C ALA A 277 -1.95 -7.12 -15.92
N CYS A 278 -0.89 -6.56 -15.30
CA CYS A 278 -0.89 -5.20 -14.78
C CYS A 278 -1.06 -4.16 -15.89
N ALA A 279 -0.40 -4.33 -17.03
CA ALA A 279 -0.54 -3.42 -18.17
C ALA A 279 -2.00 -3.41 -18.68
N LYS A 280 -2.61 -4.59 -18.81
CA LYS A 280 -4.01 -4.73 -19.21
C LYS A 280 -4.95 -4.12 -18.16
N ALA A 281 -4.75 -4.42 -16.87
CA ALA A 281 -5.54 -3.84 -15.79
C ALA A 281 -5.45 -2.31 -15.76
N GLY A 282 -4.27 -1.74 -16.05
CA GLY A 282 -4.10 -0.30 -16.17
C GLY A 282 -4.92 0.31 -17.31
N GLN A 283 -5.00 -0.34 -18.47
CA GLN A 283 -5.84 0.09 -19.59
C GLN A 283 -7.33 0.00 -19.27
N ASP A 284 -7.76 -1.11 -18.65
CA ASP A 284 -9.15 -1.32 -18.27
C ASP A 284 -9.59 -0.28 -17.22
N LEU A 285 -8.74 0.03 -16.23
CA LEU A 285 -8.97 1.06 -15.23
C LEU A 285 -9.06 2.46 -15.84
N ALA A 286 -8.19 2.80 -16.79
CA ALA A 286 -8.28 4.08 -17.50
C ALA A 286 -9.61 4.23 -18.24
N GLY A 287 -10.11 3.15 -18.85
CA GLY A 287 -11.43 3.12 -19.48
C GLY A 287 -12.57 3.30 -18.47
N LEU A 288 -12.46 2.67 -17.28
CA LEU A 288 -13.43 2.84 -16.20
C LEU A 288 -13.45 4.27 -15.65
N VAL A 289 -12.30 4.90 -15.42
CA VAL A 289 -12.22 6.31 -14.98
C VAL A 289 -12.93 7.21 -15.99
N ALA A 290 -12.60 7.10 -17.28
CA ALA A 290 -13.26 7.88 -18.33
C ALA A 290 -14.78 7.64 -18.39
N GLY A 291 -15.23 6.43 -18.13
CA GLY A 291 -16.66 6.09 -18.07
C GLY A 291 -17.38 6.72 -16.87
N VAL A 292 -16.72 6.74 -15.70
CA VAL A 292 -17.25 7.39 -14.49
C VAL A 292 -17.33 8.90 -14.68
N ASP A 293 -16.29 9.54 -15.23
CA ASP A 293 -16.27 10.98 -15.52
C ASP A 293 -17.42 11.37 -16.48
N ALA A 294 -17.61 10.63 -17.56
CA ALA A 294 -18.71 10.86 -18.50
C ALA A 294 -20.10 10.67 -17.84
N SER A 295 -20.20 9.73 -16.88
CA SER A 295 -21.43 9.52 -16.11
C SER A 295 -21.69 10.68 -15.15
N THR A 296 -20.65 11.21 -14.51
CA THR A 296 -20.71 12.38 -13.63
C THR A 296 -21.20 13.62 -14.41
N ASP A 297 -20.64 13.88 -15.59
CA ASP A 297 -21.10 14.97 -16.47
C ASP A 297 -22.58 14.84 -16.84
N THR A 298 -23.03 13.63 -17.12
CA THR A 298 -24.43 13.33 -17.45
C THR A 298 -25.35 13.58 -16.27
N LEU A 299 -24.96 13.15 -15.07
CA LEU A 299 -25.70 13.39 -13.81
C LEU A 299 -25.77 14.88 -13.48
N GLU A 300 -24.70 15.65 -13.64
CA GLU A 300 -24.72 17.08 -13.44
C GLU A 300 -25.69 17.79 -14.41
N GLN A 301 -25.74 17.34 -15.67
CA GLN A 301 -26.74 17.85 -16.62
C GLN A 301 -28.17 17.52 -16.16
N ALA A 302 -28.39 16.31 -15.63
CA ALA A 302 -29.68 15.89 -15.09
C ALA A 302 -30.08 16.76 -13.87
N VAL A 303 -29.13 17.04 -12.94
CA VAL A 303 -29.37 17.99 -11.82
C VAL A 303 -29.80 19.36 -12.33
N ARG A 304 -29.08 19.93 -13.29
CA ARG A 304 -29.44 21.23 -13.88
C ARG A 304 -30.84 21.22 -14.50
N ARG A 305 -31.22 20.14 -15.21
CA ARG A 305 -32.54 20.01 -15.81
C ARG A 305 -33.65 19.87 -14.78
N THR A 306 -33.46 19.07 -13.73
CA THR A 306 -34.43 18.90 -12.64
C THR A 306 -34.60 20.19 -11.85
N GLN A 307 -33.53 20.94 -11.57
CA GLN A 307 -33.61 22.25 -10.94
C GLN A 307 -34.41 23.26 -11.78
N ASN A 308 -34.27 23.22 -13.11
CA ASN A 308 -35.05 24.06 -14.00
C ASN A 308 -36.56 23.67 -13.97
N LEU A 309 -36.86 22.37 -13.95
CA LEU A 309 -38.25 21.89 -13.81
C LEU A 309 -38.86 22.30 -12.45
N VAL A 310 -38.07 22.23 -11.34
CA VAL A 310 -38.52 22.76 -10.05
C VAL A 310 -38.88 24.25 -10.18
N SER A 311 -38.01 25.06 -10.77
CA SER A 311 -38.23 26.50 -10.95
C SER A 311 -39.47 26.82 -11.79
N ILE A 312 -39.71 26.04 -12.88
CA ILE A 312 -40.93 26.16 -13.69
C ILE A 312 -42.17 25.81 -12.87
N SER A 313 -42.14 24.72 -12.11
CA SER A 313 -43.24 24.29 -11.27
C SER A 313 -43.56 25.33 -10.17
N GLU A 314 -42.53 25.85 -9.50
CA GLU A 314 -42.66 26.95 -8.52
C GLU A 314 -43.25 28.21 -9.15
N GLY A 315 -42.86 28.53 -10.40
CA GLY A 315 -43.41 29.66 -11.16
C GLY A 315 -44.87 29.49 -11.46
N VAL A 316 -45.33 28.28 -11.85
CA VAL A 316 -46.74 27.97 -12.07
C VAL A 316 -47.54 28.08 -10.79
N LEU A 317 -47.06 27.48 -9.69
CA LEU A 317 -47.70 27.58 -8.37
C LEU A 317 -47.83 29.03 -7.90
N GLY A 318 -46.76 29.84 -8.07
CA GLY A 318 -46.79 31.26 -7.78
C GLY A 318 -47.84 32.04 -8.60
N SER A 319 -47.96 31.72 -9.91
CA SER A 319 -48.95 32.32 -10.79
C SER A 319 -50.37 31.95 -10.41
N ILE A 320 -50.62 30.67 -10.09
CA ILE A 320 -51.92 30.21 -9.59
C ILE A 320 -52.28 30.92 -8.30
N ALA A 321 -51.37 31.00 -7.35
CA ALA A 321 -51.62 31.68 -6.07
C ALA A 321 -51.86 33.20 -6.23
N ALA A 322 -51.20 33.84 -7.20
CA ALA A 322 -51.42 35.24 -7.54
C ALA A 322 -52.73 35.52 -8.32
N SER A 323 -53.36 34.49 -8.91
CA SER A 323 -54.62 34.62 -9.68
C SER A 323 -55.84 34.98 -8.83
N GLY A 324 -55.75 34.90 -7.50
CA GLY A 324 -56.85 35.11 -6.57
C GLY A 324 -57.76 33.90 -6.36
N VAL A 325 -57.50 32.78 -7.06
CA VAL A 325 -58.21 31.52 -6.81
C VAL A 325 -57.75 30.92 -5.47
N ARG A 326 -58.70 30.52 -4.64
CA ARG A 326 -58.35 29.88 -3.35
C ARG A 326 -57.79 28.49 -3.57
N THR A 327 -56.55 28.29 -3.16
CA THR A 327 -55.84 27.02 -3.15
C THR A 327 -55.62 26.54 -1.74
N ALA A 328 -55.07 25.34 -1.55
CA ALA A 328 -54.70 24.81 -0.24
C ALA A 328 -53.66 25.67 0.49
N GLN A 329 -52.87 26.48 -0.23
CA GLN A 329 -51.85 27.36 0.26
C GLN A 329 -52.31 28.79 0.56
N SER A 330 -53.51 29.21 0.07
CA SER A 330 -53.95 30.61 0.13
C SER A 330 -54.04 31.17 1.55
N ASP A 331 -54.58 30.43 2.50
CA ASP A 331 -54.67 30.86 3.91
C ASP A 331 -53.29 30.97 4.57
N LEU A 332 -52.37 30.07 4.18
CA LEU A 332 -50.98 30.09 4.66
C LEU A 332 -50.17 31.24 4.05
N ILE A 333 -50.40 31.56 2.78
CA ILE A 333 -49.79 32.71 2.09
C ILE A 333 -50.24 34.01 2.79
N ALA A 334 -51.55 34.15 3.07
CA ALA A 334 -52.06 35.31 3.80
C ALA A 334 -51.42 35.41 5.20
N ALA A 335 -51.34 34.30 5.93
CA ALA A 335 -50.74 34.26 7.25
C ALA A 335 -49.22 34.60 7.22
N ALA A 336 -48.47 34.16 6.23
CA ALA A 336 -47.07 34.50 6.06
C ALA A 336 -46.86 36.01 5.79
N MET A 337 -47.67 36.59 4.91
CA MET A 337 -47.62 38.02 4.59
C MET A 337 -48.01 38.88 5.80
N GLU A 338 -49.08 38.50 6.52
CA GLU A 338 -49.54 39.21 7.70
C GLU A 338 -48.46 39.14 8.83
N THR A 339 -47.91 37.97 9.09
CA THR A 339 -46.88 37.79 10.10
C THR A 339 -45.58 38.56 9.74
N ALA A 340 -45.17 38.54 8.46
CA ALA A 340 -44.04 39.32 8.00
C ALA A 340 -44.24 40.83 8.23
N ALA A 341 -45.46 41.35 7.95
CA ALA A 341 -45.85 42.75 8.20
C ALA A 341 -45.85 43.07 9.71
N GLN A 342 -46.40 42.17 10.55
CA GLN A 342 -46.39 42.32 12.03
C GLN A 342 -44.92 42.36 12.55
N ILE A 343 -44.02 41.49 12.07
CA ILE A 343 -42.60 41.52 12.45
C ILE A 343 -41.94 42.85 12.03
N GLY A 344 -42.21 43.32 10.81
CA GLY A 344 -41.74 44.64 10.37
C GLY A 344 -42.18 45.78 11.29
N GLY A 345 -43.47 45.78 11.65
CA GLY A 345 -44.02 46.78 12.63
C GLY A 345 -43.40 46.69 14.03
N LEU A 346 -43.12 45.45 14.51
CA LEU A 346 -42.42 45.28 15.79
C LEU A 346 -40.99 45.82 15.77
N PHE A 347 -40.27 45.63 14.65
CA PHE A 347 -38.94 46.19 14.48
C PHE A 347 -38.96 47.71 14.36
N GLU A 348 -39.93 48.28 13.65
CA GLU A 348 -40.15 49.73 13.59
C GLU A 348 -40.44 50.33 14.94
N ALA A 349 -41.36 49.74 15.73
CA ALA A 349 -41.66 50.14 17.08
C ALA A 349 -40.43 50.06 18.03
N ALA A 350 -39.58 49.05 17.87
CA ALA A 350 -38.34 48.93 18.65
C ALA A 350 -37.32 50.05 18.26
N LEU A 351 -37.25 50.43 16.99
CA LEU A 351 -36.46 51.58 16.54
C LEU A 351 -36.98 52.92 17.12
N GLU A 352 -38.31 53.08 17.15
CA GLU A 352 -38.94 54.28 17.70
C GLU A 352 -38.69 54.37 19.23
N ARG A 353 -38.76 53.25 19.94
CA ARG A 353 -38.46 53.18 21.38
C ARG A 353 -36.96 53.24 21.67
N ARG A 354 -36.09 53.30 20.68
CA ARG A 354 -34.63 53.29 20.81
C ARG A 354 -34.09 52.04 21.54
N GLU A 355 -34.79 50.94 21.43
CA GLU A 355 -34.33 49.63 21.93
C GLU A 355 -33.22 49.03 21.11
N ILE A 356 -33.12 49.47 19.82
CA ILE A 356 -32.12 49.09 18.88
C ILE A 356 -31.90 50.25 17.87
N THR A 357 -30.68 50.38 17.33
CA THR A 357 -30.44 51.33 16.25
C THR A 357 -30.62 50.69 14.87
N PRO A 358 -30.81 51.46 13.79
CA PRO A 358 -30.88 50.91 12.43
C PRO A 358 -29.64 50.09 12.04
N GLU A 359 -28.45 50.54 12.47
CA GLU A 359 -27.17 49.88 12.17
C GLU A 359 -27.08 48.53 12.91
N GLU A 360 -27.67 48.42 14.09
CA GLU A 360 -27.73 47.20 14.87
C GLU A 360 -28.77 46.21 14.31
N LEU A 361 -29.95 46.72 13.91
CA LEU A 361 -31.01 45.89 13.33
C LEU A 361 -30.61 45.28 11.97
N PHE A 362 -29.75 45.96 11.23
CA PHE A 362 -29.22 45.52 9.95
C PHE A 362 -27.76 45.06 10.07
N ASP A 363 -27.29 44.61 11.23
CA ASP A 363 -25.93 44.11 11.46
C ASP A 363 -25.68 42.81 10.68
N GLU A 364 -24.66 42.81 9.80
CA GLU A 364 -24.24 41.65 9.04
C GLU A 364 -22.91 41.05 9.53
N SER A 365 -22.51 41.44 10.76
CA SER A 365 -21.31 40.89 11.40
C SER A 365 -21.66 39.61 12.14
N TYR A 366 -21.67 38.50 11.44
CA TYR A 366 -21.98 37.17 11.99
C TYR A 366 -20.80 36.63 12.79
N ARG A 367 -20.81 36.84 14.12
CA ARG A 367 -19.74 36.38 15.01
C ARG A 367 -19.97 34.91 15.36
N PRO A 368 -19.05 33.99 15.02
CA PRO A 368 -19.20 32.57 15.31
C PRO A 368 -19.23 32.36 16.86
N LEU A 369 -20.08 31.43 17.28
CA LEU A 369 -20.12 30.95 18.66
C LEU A 369 -19.10 29.80 18.80
N PRO A 370 -18.05 29.97 19.63
CA PRO A 370 -17.05 28.91 19.80
C PRO A 370 -17.68 27.62 20.33
N GLY A 371 -17.22 26.49 19.77
CA GLY A 371 -17.62 25.15 20.19
C GLY A 371 -19.01 24.71 19.71
N SER A 372 -19.67 25.48 18.83
CA SER A 372 -20.95 25.08 18.24
C SER A 372 -20.74 24.21 17.00
N ASP A 373 -21.45 23.08 16.93
CA ASP A 373 -21.51 22.15 15.78
C ASP A 373 -22.95 21.62 15.60
N PRO A 374 -23.67 21.99 14.52
CA PRO A 374 -23.29 22.93 13.43
C PRO A 374 -23.03 24.34 13.92
N GLN A 375 -22.17 25.09 13.19
CA GLN A 375 -21.74 26.42 13.57
C GLN A 375 -22.92 27.38 13.77
N GLN A 376 -22.99 28.01 14.94
CA GLN A 376 -23.93 29.08 15.27
C GLN A 376 -23.20 30.43 15.28
N HIS A 377 -23.97 31.52 15.12
CA HIS A 377 -23.48 32.89 15.05
C HIS A 377 -24.31 33.84 15.92
N MET A 378 -23.75 35.00 16.23
CA MET A 378 -24.42 36.09 16.92
C MET A 378 -24.31 37.37 16.12
N THR A 379 -25.41 38.16 16.10
CA THR A 379 -25.47 39.53 15.62
C THR A 379 -26.04 40.43 16.71
N ARG A 380 -26.00 41.77 16.53
CA ARG A 380 -26.49 42.70 17.52
C ARG A 380 -28.01 42.65 17.73
N PHE A 381 -28.79 42.15 16.75
CA PHE A 381 -30.24 42.07 16.80
C PHE A 381 -30.76 40.77 17.41
N VAL A 382 -29.93 39.77 17.72
CA VAL A 382 -30.36 38.46 18.23
C VAL A 382 -31.19 38.63 19.54
N ALA A 383 -30.75 39.45 20.49
CA ALA A 383 -31.46 39.65 21.73
C ALA A 383 -32.88 40.26 21.54
N LEU A 384 -33.03 41.15 20.54
CA LEU A 384 -34.33 41.72 20.16
C LEU A 384 -35.23 40.64 19.53
N THR A 385 -34.71 39.86 18.60
CA THR A 385 -35.50 38.82 17.93
C THR A 385 -35.90 37.71 18.88
N ASP A 386 -35.04 37.29 19.80
CA ASP A 386 -35.35 36.28 20.83
C ASP A 386 -36.49 36.71 21.75
N ARG A 387 -36.68 38.01 21.93
CA ARG A 387 -37.78 38.56 22.70
C ARG A 387 -39.07 38.74 21.92
N LEU A 388 -38.98 39.24 20.67
CA LEU A 388 -40.14 39.68 19.89
C LEU A 388 -40.77 38.57 19.03
N LEU A 389 -39.97 37.65 18.49
CA LEU A 389 -40.45 36.68 17.48
C LEU A 389 -41.19 35.48 18.03
N PRO A 390 -40.80 34.86 19.18
CA PRO A 390 -41.42 33.63 19.65
C PRO A 390 -42.94 33.69 19.81
N PRO A 391 -43.58 34.77 20.33
CA PRO A 391 -45.03 34.82 20.46
C PRO A 391 -45.76 34.72 19.12
N LEU A 392 -45.22 35.29 18.03
CA LEU A 392 -45.80 35.20 16.70
C LEU A 392 -45.53 33.83 16.05
N GLN A 393 -44.30 33.37 16.18
CA GLN A 393 -43.86 32.09 15.59
C GLN A 393 -44.55 30.89 16.21
N GLU A 394 -44.68 30.82 17.54
CA GLU A 394 -45.35 29.71 18.21
C GLU A 394 -46.86 29.69 17.94
N LYS A 395 -47.51 30.86 17.98
CA LYS A 395 -48.95 30.98 17.68
C LYS A 395 -49.25 30.47 16.23
N LEU A 396 -48.43 30.86 15.29
CA LEU A 396 -48.59 30.43 13.90
C LEU A 396 -48.30 28.94 13.71
N LEU A 397 -47.26 28.41 14.35
CA LEU A 397 -46.90 26.99 14.33
C LEU A 397 -48.06 26.10 14.83
N GLU A 398 -48.76 26.53 15.89
CA GLU A 398 -49.89 25.82 16.49
C GLU A 398 -51.19 25.93 15.69
N SER A 399 -51.30 26.94 14.80
CA SER A 399 -52.52 27.21 14.04
C SER A 399 -52.89 26.20 12.95
N ASN A 400 -51.90 25.48 12.45
CA ASN A 400 -52.07 24.53 11.32
C ASN A 400 -51.12 23.37 11.43
N ALA A 401 -51.66 22.13 11.40
CA ALA A 401 -50.86 20.90 11.52
C ALA A 401 -49.88 20.65 10.34
N ARG A 402 -50.05 21.31 9.17
CA ARG A 402 -49.14 21.26 8.06
C ARG A 402 -47.86 22.05 8.31
N ILE A 403 -47.87 23.05 9.25
CA ILE A 403 -46.71 23.86 9.54
C ILE A 403 -45.71 23.03 10.37
N VAL A 404 -44.55 22.84 9.82
CA VAL A 404 -43.42 22.16 10.51
C VAL A 404 -42.61 23.16 11.28
N PHE A 405 -42.39 24.33 10.71
CA PHE A 405 -41.68 25.45 11.36
C PHE A 405 -42.12 26.79 10.78
N CYS A 406 -41.88 27.86 11.50
CA CYS A 406 -41.89 29.22 10.97
C CYS A 406 -40.84 30.07 11.68
N ALA A 407 -40.10 30.87 10.88
CA ALA A 407 -38.99 31.67 11.42
C ALA A 407 -38.71 32.88 10.51
N ALA A 408 -38.23 33.96 11.13
CA ALA A 408 -37.65 35.08 10.36
C ALA A 408 -36.17 34.87 10.10
N VAL A 409 -35.75 35.16 8.88
CA VAL A 409 -34.35 35.15 8.43
C VAL A 409 -33.95 36.51 7.91
N ASP A 410 -32.73 36.94 8.13
CA ASP A 410 -32.24 38.16 7.51
C ASP A 410 -31.93 37.92 6.00
N ARG A 411 -31.56 38.96 5.27
CA ARG A 411 -31.33 38.90 3.80
C ARG A 411 -30.14 38.03 3.38
N ASN A 412 -29.30 37.59 4.32
CA ASN A 412 -28.18 36.68 4.09
C ASN A 412 -28.44 35.26 4.57
N GLY A 413 -29.71 34.96 4.95
CA GLY A 413 -30.12 33.63 5.40
C GLY A 413 -29.81 33.34 6.87
N PHE A 414 -29.35 34.33 7.63
CA PHE A 414 -29.15 34.16 9.09
C PHE A 414 -30.50 34.07 9.81
N LEU A 415 -30.71 33.01 10.54
CA LEU A 415 -31.91 32.71 11.32
C LEU A 415 -31.61 32.95 12.82
N PRO A 416 -31.89 34.16 13.34
CA PRO A 416 -31.49 34.51 14.71
C PRO A 416 -32.27 33.70 15.76
N THR A 417 -33.59 33.54 15.54
CA THR A 417 -34.52 32.95 16.48
C THR A 417 -35.44 31.96 15.76
N HIS A 418 -35.47 30.71 16.21
CA HIS A 418 -36.32 29.67 15.63
C HIS A 418 -37.48 29.33 16.58
N ASN A 419 -38.43 28.48 16.17
CA ASN A 419 -39.39 27.86 17.06
C ASN A 419 -38.68 27.14 18.22
N ARG A 420 -39.28 27.13 19.40
CA ARG A 420 -38.68 26.56 20.62
C ARG A 420 -38.19 25.13 20.44
N LYS A 421 -38.96 24.32 19.73
CA LYS A 421 -38.58 22.90 19.44
C LYS A 421 -37.31 22.75 18.59
N TYR A 422 -36.91 23.80 17.86
CA TYR A 422 -35.69 23.83 17.05
C TYR A 422 -34.63 24.80 17.57
N SER A 423 -34.81 25.31 18.78
CA SER A 423 -33.89 26.22 19.50
C SER A 423 -33.32 25.57 20.74
N GLN A 424 -33.11 24.25 20.71
CA GLN A 424 -32.55 23.53 21.85
C GLN A 424 -31.06 23.85 22.02
N PRO A 425 -30.53 23.81 23.26
CA PRO A 425 -29.07 23.88 23.45
C PRO A 425 -28.36 22.73 22.73
N GLN A 426 -27.20 23.03 22.14
CA GLN A 426 -26.40 21.98 21.47
C GLN A 426 -25.82 21.02 22.51
N GLY A 427 -25.83 19.72 22.17
CA GLY A 427 -25.17 18.63 22.88
C GLY A 427 -23.92 18.16 22.17
N SER A 428 -23.43 16.98 22.54
CA SER A 428 -22.24 16.36 21.94
C SER A 428 -22.52 15.62 20.62
N ASP A 429 -23.79 15.41 20.25
CA ASP A 429 -24.19 14.72 19.03
C ASP A 429 -24.50 15.71 17.90
N PRO A 430 -23.66 15.82 16.86
CA PRO A 430 -23.87 16.76 15.75
C PRO A 430 -25.13 16.45 14.93
N VAL A 431 -25.52 15.17 14.81
CA VAL A 431 -26.72 14.76 14.08
C VAL A 431 -27.97 15.27 14.81
N TRP A 432 -28.04 15.04 16.10
CA TRP A 432 -29.11 15.55 16.93
C TRP A 432 -29.15 17.10 16.93
N ASN A 433 -27.98 17.75 17.01
CA ASN A 433 -27.87 19.21 16.95
C ASN A 433 -28.39 19.75 15.60
N ASN A 434 -28.07 19.09 14.49
CA ASN A 434 -28.54 19.49 13.16
C ASN A 434 -30.06 19.48 13.08
N ALA A 435 -30.73 18.52 13.71
CA ALA A 435 -32.18 18.41 13.73
C ALA A 435 -32.86 19.43 14.69
N ASN A 436 -32.27 19.67 15.88
CA ASN A 436 -32.94 20.34 17.01
C ASN A 436 -32.39 21.73 17.37
N CYS A 437 -31.17 22.10 16.91
CA CYS A 437 -30.49 23.34 17.24
C CYS A 437 -30.28 24.19 15.99
N ARG A 438 -31.36 24.73 15.44
CA ARG A 438 -31.36 25.41 14.13
C ARG A 438 -31.35 26.94 14.25
N ASN A 439 -31.58 27.52 15.42
CA ASN A 439 -31.43 28.95 15.67
C ASN A 439 -29.96 29.42 15.55
N ARG A 440 -29.76 30.67 15.25
CA ARG A 440 -28.44 31.33 15.15
C ARG A 440 -27.52 30.71 14.01
N ARG A 441 -28.14 30.02 13.06
CA ARG A 441 -27.45 29.44 11.90
C ARG A 441 -27.71 30.27 10.64
N ILE A 442 -26.79 30.16 9.68
CA ILE A 442 -26.93 30.72 8.35
C ILE A 442 -27.39 29.59 7.41
N PHE A 443 -28.48 29.83 6.69
CA PHE A 443 -29.04 28.95 5.65
C PHE A 443 -28.86 29.63 4.31
N ASP A 444 -27.71 29.40 3.71
CA ASP A 444 -27.25 30.00 2.46
C ASP A 444 -27.45 29.09 1.22
N ASP A 445 -28.19 27.97 1.41
CA ASP A 445 -28.65 27.14 0.30
C ASP A 445 -29.64 27.89 -0.63
N ARG A 446 -29.92 27.30 -1.78
CA ARG A 446 -30.84 27.86 -2.80
C ARG A 446 -32.14 28.39 -2.19
N THR A 447 -32.81 27.55 -1.41
CA THR A 447 -34.14 27.86 -0.84
C THR A 447 -34.04 28.89 0.30
N GLY A 448 -33.01 28.75 1.14
CA GLY A 448 -32.75 29.68 2.23
C GLY A 448 -32.53 31.10 1.75
N LEU A 449 -31.59 31.27 0.81
CA LEU A 449 -31.29 32.59 0.24
C LEU A 449 -32.41 33.16 -0.63
N ALA A 450 -33.12 32.32 -1.41
CA ALA A 450 -34.24 32.81 -2.22
C ALA A 450 -35.36 33.32 -1.33
N GLY A 451 -35.73 32.64 -0.25
CA GLY A 451 -36.70 33.10 0.72
C GLY A 451 -36.25 34.34 1.49
N ALA A 452 -34.97 34.38 1.90
CA ALA A 452 -34.38 35.53 2.61
C ALA A 452 -34.33 36.82 1.76
N ARG A 453 -34.12 36.70 0.44
CA ARG A 453 -33.97 37.83 -0.51
C ARG A 453 -35.24 38.12 -1.28
N ASN A 454 -36.31 37.36 -1.04
CA ASN A 454 -37.58 37.59 -1.72
C ASN A 454 -38.09 39.01 -1.48
N ARG A 455 -38.46 39.72 -2.56
CA ARG A 455 -39.12 41.04 -2.54
C ARG A 455 -40.51 41.03 -3.16
N LYS A 456 -40.93 39.86 -3.72
CA LYS A 456 -42.32 39.66 -4.17
C LYS A 456 -43.22 39.49 -2.95
N PRO A 457 -44.55 39.69 -3.08
CA PRO A 457 -45.45 39.56 -1.95
C PRO A 457 -45.28 38.24 -1.19
N PHE A 458 -45.04 37.16 -1.91
CA PHE A 458 -44.67 35.84 -1.39
C PHE A 458 -43.80 35.08 -2.39
N LEU A 459 -43.15 34.01 -1.91
CA LEU A 459 -42.43 33.04 -2.71
C LEU A 459 -42.73 31.65 -2.14
N LEU A 460 -43.20 30.74 -3.01
CA LEU A 460 -43.43 29.33 -2.68
C LEU A 460 -42.40 28.46 -3.40
N GLN A 461 -41.68 27.62 -2.66
CA GLN A 461 -40.60 26.79 -3.15
C GLN A 461 -40.76 25.37 -2.61
N SER A 462 -40.19 24.38 -3.33
CA SER A 462 -40.01 23.03 -2.81
C SER A 462 -38.53 22.79 -2.50
N TYR A 463 -38.24 22.13 -1.39
CA TYR A 463 -36.87 21.82 -1.01
C TYR A 463 -36.77 20.52 -0.20
N ARG A 464 -35.59 19.96 -0.21
CA ARG A 464 -35.23 18.76 0.54
C ARG A 464 -34.51 19.21 1.83
N ARG A 465 -35.17 19.01 2.98
CA ARG A 465 -34.62 19.38 4.30
C ARG A 465 -33.77 18.24 4.80
N ASP A 466 -32.50 18.55 5.10
CA ASP A 466 -31.61 17.64 5.82
C ASP A 466 -32.03 17.53 7.29
N MET A 467 -32.33 16.29 7.70
CA MET A 467 -32.69 15.95 9.08
C MET A 467 -31.51 15.44 9.90
N GLY A 468 -30.34 15.28 9.27
CA GLY A 468 -29.17 14.64 9.84
C GLY A 468 -29.13 13.13 9.59
N GLY A 469 -27.92 12.53 9.69
CA GLY A 469 -27.73 11.08 9.47
C GLY A 469 -28.04 10.57 8.08
N GLY A 470 -28.11 11.44 7.04
CA GLY A 470 -28.45 11.08 5.67
C GLY A 470 -29.96 10.99 5.40
N GLU A 471 -30.80 11.34 6.39
CA GLU A 471 -32.24 11.40 6.21
C GLU A 471 -32.68 12.77 5.72
N PHE A 472 -33.59 12.78 4.73
CA PHE A 472 -34.12 13.99 4.12
C PHE A 472 -35.64 13.95 4.07
N LEU A 473 -36.25 15.14 4.28
CA LEU A 473 -37.69 15.34 4.16
C LEU A 473 -37.97 16.38 3.08
N VAL A 474 -38.79 16.03 2.10
CA VAL A 474 -39.27 17.00 1.10
C VAL A 474 -40.34 17.88 1.72
N MET A 475 -40.21 19.19 1.56
CA MET A 475 -41.06 20.20 2.16
C MET A 475 -41.36 21.33 1.15
N GLU A 476 -42.44 22.03 1.36
CA GLU A 476 -42.66 23.35 0.77
C GLU A 476 -42.14 24.42 1.72
N ASP A 477 -41.54 25.48 1.17
CA ASP A 477 -41.12 26.69 1.87
C ASP A 477 -41.88 27.88 1.32
N LEU A 478 -42.68 28.48 2.14
CA LEU A 478 -43.41 29.69 1.83
C LEU A 478 -42.74 30.87 2.54
N SER A 479 -42.35 31.90 1.79
CA SER A 479 -41.74 33.09 2.39
C SER A 479 -42.41 34.38 1.97
N ALA A 480 -42.44 35.35 2.88
CA ALA A 480 -42.90 36.72 2.67
C ALA A 480 -41.85 37.74 3.13
N PRO A 481 -41.67 38.89 2.43
CA PRO A 481 -40.65 39.85 2.76
C PRO A 481 -40.97 40.61 4.05
N ILE A 482 -39.99 40.79 4.93
CA ILE A 482 -40.03 41.67 6.10
C ILE A 482 -39.45 43.00 5.71
N LEU A 483 -40.28 44.06 5.74
CA LEU A 483 -39.90 45.41 5.45
C LEU A 483 -39.90 46.24 6.75
N VAL A 484 -38.86 47.06 6.92
CA VAL A 484 -38.71 47.98 8.04
C VAL A 484 -38.46 49.39 7.49
N ARG A 485 -39.41 50.28 7.67
CA ARG A 485 -39.37 51.60 7.04
C ARG A 485 -39.10 51.59 5.52
N GLY A 486 -39.73 50.62 4.84
CA GLY A 486 -39.54 50.40 3.41
C GLY A 486 -38.24 49.73 3.01
N ARG A 487 -37.29 49.49 3.94
CA ARG A 487 -36.04 48.76 3.70
C ARG A 487 -36.22 47.27 3.93
N HIS A 488 -35.80 46.44 3.00
CA HIS A 488 -35.87 44.98 3.10
C HIS A 488 -34.88 44.49 4.16
N TRP A 489 -35.42 43.90 5.24
CA TRP A 489 -34.63 43.29 6.33
C TRP A 489 -34.29 41.83 6.01
N GLY A 490 -35.27 41.07 5.50
CA GLY A 490 -35.17 39.67 5.23
C GLY A 490 -36.50 39.04 4.87
N GLY A 491 -36.69 37.74 5.16
CA GLY A 491 -37.94 37.04 4.90
C GLY A 491 -38.48 36.32 6.13
N PHE A 492 -39.82 36.27 6.24
CA PHE A 492 -40.48 35.33 7.14
C PHE A 492 -40.82 34.06 6.39
N ARG A 493 -40.40 32.92 6.91
CA ARG A 493 -40.49 31.59 6.25
C ARG A 493 -41.40 30.67 7.04
N ILE A 494 -42.22 29.90 6.31
CA ILE A 494 -43.06 28.83 6.86
C ILE A 494 -42.67 27.53 6.09
N GLY A 495 -42.17 26.54 6.81
CA GLY A 495 -41.93 25.20 6.25
C GLY A 495 -43.18 24.33 6.41
N LEU A 496 -43.64 23.74 5.30
CA LEU A 496 -44.90 22.99 5.26
C LEU A 496 -44.64 21.52 4.88
N LYS A 497 -45.43 20.61 5.46
CA LYS A 497 -45.50 19.25 4.93
C LYS A 497 -46.21 19.25 3.57
N VAL A 498 -45.66 18.50 2.62
CA VAL A 498 -46.24 18.22 1.30
C VAL A 498 -47.30 17.15 1.41
#